data_d8d744b835ba2c42da4fd52d7901ef2f
#
_entry.id   d8d744b835ba2c42da4fd52d7901ef2f
#
_cell.length_a   1.000
_cell.length_b   1.000
_cell.length_c   1.000
_cell.angle_alpha   90.00
_cell.angle_beta   90.00
_cell.angle_gamma   90.00
#
_symmetry.space_group_name_H-M   'P 1'
#
loop_
_entity.id
_entity.type
_entity.pdbx_description
1 polymer ?
#
loop_
_entity_poly.entity_id
_entity_poly.type
_entity_poly.pdbx_seq_one_letter_code
_entity_poly.pdbx_strand_id
1 'polypeptide(L)'
;MVAALFLSLTVMAKSKRYEVAFPSAVQAGGLQVKEGTYQVEVEGGTATFYQGKKEIGKVPVRSEELGKKIEVTRVGVSGDKLTSIELGGTKTKLNVAE
;
A
#
# COMPACT_ATOMS: atom_id res chain seq x y z
N MET A 1 14.04 -4.21 32.81
CA MET A 1 13.73 -4.23 32.56
C MET A 1 13.39 -3.85 31.53
N VAL A 2 13.31 -3.37 31.19
CA VAL A 2 13.05 -2.88 30.36
C VAL A 2 13.17 -3.38 29.18
N ALA A 3 13.74 -3.81 29.11
CA ALA A 3 14.04 -4.41 28.12
C ALA A 3 13.03 -4.53 27.26
N ALA A 4 12.27 -4.85 27.70
CA ALA A 4 11.17 -5.11 27.03
C ALA A 4 11.06 -4.30 25.84
N LEU A 5 11.16 -3.43 25.99
CA LEU A 5 10.96 -2.69 25.07
C LEU A 5 11.37 -2.98 23.83
N PHE A 6 12.12 -3.28 23.80
CA PHE A 6 12.65 -3.44 22.73
C PHE A 6 12.03 -4.23 21.84
N LEU A 7 11.58 -4.90 22.27
CA LEU A 7 11.04 -5.78 21.62
C LEU A 7 10.28 -5.16 20.60
N SER A 8 9.65 -4.41 20.89
CA SER A 8 8.76 -3.85 20.02
C SER A 8 9.40 -3.49 18.77
N LEU A 9 10.49 -3.12 18.85
CA LEU A 9 11.16 -2.74 17.76
C LEU A 9 11.20 -3.71 16.74
N THR A 10 11.42 -4.76 17.09
CA THR A 10 11.59 -5.80 16.24
C THR A 10 10.48 -5.90 15.28
N VAL A 11 9.38 -5.72 15.70
CA VAL A 11 8.24 -5.84 14.93
C VAL A 11 8.24 -4.98 13.73
N MET A 12 8.71 -3.83 13.86
CA MET A 12 8.71 -2.98 12.77
C MET A 12 9.51 -3.43 11.63
N ALA A 13 10.48 -4.13 11.84
CA ALA A 13 11.33 -4.60 10.79
C ALA A 13 10.60 -5.45 9.76
N LYS A 14 9.43 -5.87 10.04
CA LYS A 14 8.73 -6.73 9.11
C LYS A 14 7.93 -6.01 8.04
N SER A 15 7.84 -4.75 8.09
CA SER A 15 7.05 -4.03 7.12
C SER A 15 7.69 -4.09 5.75
N LYS A 16 6.92 -4.27 4.73
CA LYS A 16 7.41 -4.35 3.37
C LYS A 16 6.82 -3.24 2.55
N ARG A 17 7.59 -2.74 1.61
CA ARG A 17 7.12 -1.70 0.70
C ARG A 17 7.07 -2.25 -0.70
N TYR A 18 6.04 -1.86 -1.43
CA TYR A 18 5.83 -2.30 -2.79
C TYR A 18 5.82 -1.09 -3.70
N GLU A 19 6.46 -1.21 -4.86
CA GLU A 19 6.52 -0.11 -5.79
C GLU A 19 5.27 -0.10 -6.65
N VAL A 20 4.60 1.02 -6.72
CA VAL A 20 3.35 1.15 -7.47
C VAL A 20 3.43 2.40 -8.33
N ALA A 21 3.17 2.26 -9.61
CA ALA A 21 3.20 3.39 -10.52
C ALA A 21 1.79 3.79 -10.90
N PHE A 22 1.50 5.09 -10.85
CA PHE A 22 0.21 5.61 -11.25
C PHE A 22 0.40 6.42 -12.51
N PRO A 23 -0.20 6.00 -13.62
CA PRO A 23 -0.04 6.73 -14.88
C PRO A 23 -0.81 8.05 -14.92
N SER A 24 -1.73 8.25 -14.00
CA SER A 24 -2.43 9.52 -13.90
C SER A 24 -2.84 9.74 -12.46
N ALA A 25 -3.23 10.94 -12.13
CA ALA A 25 -3.61 11.27 -10.76
C ALA A 25 -4.87 10.50 -10.37
N VAL A 26 -4.92 10.03 -9.13
CA VAL A 26 -6.08 9.29 -8.64
C VAL A 26 -6.40 9.75 -7.22
N GLN A 27 -7.59 9.44 -6.77
CA GLN A 27 -7.98 9.69 -5.40
C GLN A 27 -8.08 8.35 -4.70
N ALA A 28 -7.35 8.20 -3.62
CA ALA A 28 -7.32 6.97 -2.86
C ALA A 28 -7.91 7.24 -1.48
N GLY A 29 -9.19 6.92 -1.32
CA GLY A 29 -9.83 7.07 -0.02
C GLY A 29 -9.72 8.47 0.57
N GLY A 30 -9.85 9.48 -0.22
CA GLY A 30 -9.74 10.84 0.28
C GLY A 30 -8.35 11.44 0.13
N LEU A 31 -7.36 10.63 -0.18
CA LEU A 31 -6.01 11.11 -0.39
C LEU A 31 -5.81 11.34 -1.88
N GLN A 32 -5.30 12.50 -2.24
CA GLN A 32 -5.05 12.78 -3.63
C GLN A 32 -3.64 12.37 -4.00
N VAL A 33 -3.50 11.45 -4.93
CA VAL A 33 -2.20 10.91 -5.34
C VAL A 33 -1.91 11.36 -6.76
N LYS A 34 -0.84 12.10 -6.92
CA LYS A 34 -0.49 12.59 -8.24
C LYS A 34 0.19 11.48 -9.05
N GLU A 35 0.22 11.68 -10.37
CA GLU A 35 0.87 10.73 -11.24
C GLU A 35 2.33 10.54 -10.80
N GLY A 36 2.83 9.34 -10.88
CA GLY A 36 4.22 9.05 -10.52
C GLY A 36 4.36 7.69 -9.89
N THR A 37 5.57 7.38 -9.46
CA THR A 37 5.89 6.10 -8.83
C THR A 37 6.00 6.30 -7.33
N TYR A 38 5.35 5.42 -6.59
CA TYR A 38 5.30 5.50 -5.14
C TYR A 38 5.67 4.17 -4.53
N GLN A 39 5.98 4.18 -3.26
CA GLN A 39 6.15 2.95 -2.50
C GLN A 39 5.01 2.87 -1.51
N VAL A 40 4.39 1.72 -1.42
CA VAL A 40 3.23 1.52 -0.56
C VAL A 40 3.61 0.51 0.52
N GLU A 41 3.45 0.92 1.75
CA GLU A 41 3.72 0.05 2.88
C GLU A 41 2.40 -0.33 3.50
N VAL A 42 2.15 -1.62 3.66
CA VAL A 42 0.87 -2.10 4.17
C VAL A 42 1.06 -2.63 5.56
N GLU A 43 0.26 -2.15 6.47
CA GLU A 43 0.35 -2.58 7.84
C GLU A 43 -1.02 -2.52 8.47
N GLY A 44 -1.54 -3.66 8.90
CA GLY A 44 -2.77 -3.69 9.65
C GLY A 44 -3.99 -3.01 9.04
N GLY A 45 -4.22 -3.16 7.78
CA GLY A 45 -5.39 -2.56 7.17
C GLY A 45 -5.18 -1.12 6.71
N THR A 46 -3.94 -0.66 6.74
CA THR A 46 -3.61 0.69 6.29
C THR A 46 -2.49 0.61 5.27
N ALA A 47 -2.64 1.35 4.20
CA ALA A 47 -1.58 1.46 3.20
C ALA A 47 -1.01 2.87 3.32
N THR A 48 0.29 2.97 3.53
CA THR A 48 0.96 4.26 3.62
C THR A 48 1.72 4.49 2.31
N PHE A 49 1.50 5.63 1.70
CA PHE A 49 2.12 5.95 0.43
C PHE A 49 3.34 6.83 0.66
N TYR A 50 4.47 6.45 0.06
CA TYR A 50 5.70 7.21 0.15
C TYR A 50 6.19 7.57 -1.24
N GLN A 51 6.73 8.75 -1.38
CA GLN A 51 7.39 9.13 -2.62
C GLN A 51 8.79 9.50 -2.21
N GLY A 52 9.75 8.65 -2.54
CA GLY A 52 11.10 8.80 -2.04
C GLY A 52 11.08 8.54 -0.55
N LYS A 53 11.52 9.50 0.23
CA LYS A 53 11.50 9.36 1.67
C LYS A 53 10.34 10.11 2.30
N LYS A 54 9.50 10.70 1.47
CA LYS A 54 8.42 11.53 1.99
C LYS A 54 7.14 10.74 2.06
N GLU A 55 6.49 10.77 3.20
CA GLU A 55 5.20 10.12 3.36
C GLU A 55 4.14 11.03 2.78
N ILE A 56 3.36 10.52 1.83
CA ILE A 56 2.30 11.29 1.20
C ILE A 56 1.04 11.22 2.02
N GLY A 57 0.71 10.03 2.50
CA GLY A 57 -0.49 9.87 3.31
C GLY A 57 -0.82 8.42 3.53
N LYS A 58 -1.90 8.17 4.26
CA LYS A 58 -2.34 6.83 4.59
C LYS A 58 -3.75 6.61 4.10
N VAL A 59 -4.03 5.40 3.67
CA VAL A 59 -5.32 5.05 3.11
C VAL A 59 -5.78 3.73 3.71
N PRO A 60 -7.01 3.64 4.19
CA PRO A 60 -7.50 2.37 4.72
C PRO A 60 -7.73 1.40 3.56
N VAL A 61 -7.30 0.17 3.74
CA VAL A 61 -7.45 -0.84 2.71
C VAL A 61 -7.89 -2.16 3.33
N ARG A 62 -8.41 -3.05 2.51
CA ARG A 62 -8.72 -4.39 2.93
C ARG A 62 -7.92 -5.33 2.07
N SER A 63 -7.19 -6.23 2.69
CA SER A 63 -6.39 -7.20 1.96
C SER A 63 -7.24 -8.38 1.55
N GLU A 64 -7.10 -8.79 0.32
CA GLU A 64 -7.81 -9.93 -0.20
C GLU A 64 -6.78 -10.88 -0.77
N GLU A 65 -6.84 -12.15 -0.37
CA GLU A 65 -5.88 -13.10 -0.88
C GLU A 65 -6.45 -13.79 -2.11
N LEU A 66 -5.73 -13.75 -3.21
CA LEU A 66 -6.18 -14.34 -4.45
C LEU A 66 -5.67 -15.77 -4.56
N GLY A 67 -6.30 -16.53 -5.42
CA GLY A 67 -5.93 -17.93 -5.54
C GLY A 67 -4.64 -18.17 -6.29
N LYS A 68 -4.09 -17.18 -6.95
CA LYS A 68 -2.84 -17.35 -7.65
C LYS A 68 -1.97 -16.13 -7.55
N LYS A 69 -0.71 -16.31 -7.84
CA LYS A 69 0.27 -15.24 -7.68
C LYS A 69 0.09 -14.16 -8.73
N ILE A 70 0.22 -12.94 -8.29
CA ILE A 70 0.15 -11.79 -9.17
C ILE A 70 1.55 -11.56 -9.70
N GLU A 71 1.72 -11.50 -11.00
CA GLU A 71 3.04 -11.33 -11.56
C GLU A 71 3.48 -9.89 -11.68
N VAL A 72 2.57 -9.01 -11.93
CA VAL A 72 2.88 -7.60 -12.11
C VAL A 72 1.95 -6.76 -11.26
N THR A 73 2.50 -5.74 -10.62
CA THR A 73 1.67 -4.84 -9.82
C THR A 73 0.73 -4.08 -10.73
N ARG A 74 -0.54 -4.05 -10.37
CA ARG A 74 -1.55 -3.36 -11.15
C ARG A 74 -2.43 -2.52 -10.24
N VAL A 75 -2.94 -1.43 -10.79
CA VAL A 75 -3.85 -0.59 -10.04
C VAL A 75 -5.20 -0.61 -10.73
N GLY A 76 -6.26 -0.68 -9.95
CA GLY A 76 -7.61 -0.62 -10.46
C GLY A 76 -8.17 0.76 -10.19
N VAL A 77 -8.70 1.39 -11.23
CA VAL A 77 -9.20 2.75 -11.10
C VAL A 77 -10.61 2.83 -11.71
N SER A 78 -11.48 3.53 -11.05
CA SER A 78 -12.82 3.77 -11.56
C SER A 78 -12.96 5.29 -11.65
N GLY A 79 -12.95 5.80 -12.89
CA GLY A 79 -12.90 7.25 -13.07
C GLY A 79 -11.56 7.75 -12.59
N ASP A 80 -11.56 8.58 -11.58
CA ASP A 80 -10.30 9.05 -11.02
C ASP A 80 -10.09 8.46 -9.61
N LYS A 81 -10.88 7.46 -9.22
CA LYS A 81 -10.76 6.88 -7.89
C LYS A 81 -10.00 5.56 -7.94
N LEU A 82 -9.03 5.43 -7.07
CA LEU A 82 -8.28 4.19 -6.94
C LEU A 82 -9.14 3.19 -6.19
N THR A 83 -9.40 2.05 -6.78
CA THR A 83 -10.25 1.05 -6.15
C THR A 83 -9.44 -0.13 -5.60
N SER A 84 -8.33 -0.46 -6.23
CA SER A 84 -7.56 -1.59 -5.76
C SER A 84 -6.12 -1.52 -6.24
N ILE A 85 -5.25 -2.27 -5.57
CA ILE A 85 -3.86 -2.41 -5.97
C ILE A 85 -3.52 -3.89 -5.85
N GLU A 86 -3.12 -4.51 -6.96
CA GLU A 86 -2.67 -5.89 -6.93
C GLU A 86 -1.16 -5.87 -6.81
N LEU A 87 -0.64 -6.46 -5.75
CA LEU A 87 0.79 -6.38 -5.47
C LEU A 87 1.53 -7.51 -6.18
N GLY A 88 2.39 -7.13 -7.12
CA GLY A 88 3.15 -8.10 -7.90
C GLY A 88 4.08 -8.89 -7.02
N GLY A 89 4.24 -10.16 -7.33
CA GLY A 89 5.08 -11.04 -6.53
C GLY A 89 4.37 -11.62 -5.33
N THR A 90 3.12 -11.30 -5.14
CA THR A 90 2.36 -11.81 -4.00
C THR A 90 1.01 -12.31 -4.47
N LYS A 91 0.20 -12.81 -3.56
CA LYS A 91 -1.16 -13.20 -3.87
C LYS A 91 -2.14 -12.20 -3.28
N THR A 92 -1.66 -11.04 -2.92
CA THR A 92 -2.46 -10.07 -2.20
C THR A 92 -2.97 -8.94 -3.07
N LYS A 93 -4.26 -8.66 -2.95
CA LYS A 93 -4.88 -7.53 -3.61
C LYS A 93 -5.38 -6.63 -2.50
N LEU A 94 -5.09 -5.34 -2.61
CA LEU A 94 -5.55 -4.38 -1.63
C LEU A 94 -6.76 -3.67 -2.21
N ASN A 95 -7.88 -3.73 -1.49
CA ASN A 95 -9.07 -3.02 -1.92
C ASN A 95 -9.15 -1.74 -1.09
N VAL A 96 -9.25 -0.61 -1.76
CA VAL A 96 -9.26 0.68 -1.06
C VAL A 96 -10.61 0.86 -0.40
N ALA A 97 -10.60 1.14 0.90
CA ALA A 97 -11.82 1.37 1.63
C ALA A 97 -12.11 2.87 1.62
N GLU A 98 -13.37 3.24 1.47
CA GLU A 98 -13.74 4.65 1.42
C GLU A 98 -14.53 5.10 2.60
#